data_11d8650157cda44dade0ed38031e4531
#
_entry.id   11d8650157cda44dade0ed38031e4531
#
_cell.length_a   1.000
_cell.length_b   1.000
_cell.length_c   1.000
_cell.angle_alpha   90.00
_cell.angle_beta   90.00
_cell.angle_gamma   90.00
#
_symmetry.space_group_name_H-M   'P 1'
#
loop_
_entity.id
_entity.type
_entity.pdbx_description
1 polymer ?
#
loop_
_entity_poly.entity_id
_entity_poly.type
_entity_poly.pdbx_seq_one_letter_code
_entity_poly.pdbx_strand_id
1 'polypeptide(L)'
;MTSVPLTDDSRPVVLDRRTGPHGEVVLRRHGTLLQIIANGCFLMDTSDGRSERLLVSAALAALSGRPADAPPPDLLIGGLGVGFSLAEAAAEPRWGRIAVVEREQAILDWHRSGPLAALTADALADPRTELLHADLAAHLAAPGPRYDALCLDVDNGPDWTVTSDNDGLYSPEGLAACRARLRPGGVLAVWSARPSEDFPRLLRNAGFADVRTREVPVARGVPDVLFLASHHLARQCA
;
A
#
# COMPACT_ATOMS: atom_id res chain seq x y z
N MET A 1 -44.84 -26.78 3.74
CA MET A 1 -43.76 -25.92 4.31
C MET A 1 -42.49 -26.42 3.72
N THR A 2 -42.03 -25.78 2.68
CA THR A 2 -40.75 -26.09 1.99
C THR A 2 -39.64 -25.37 2.72
N SER A 3 -38.78 -26.12 3.42
CA SER A 3 -37.59 -25.56 4.04
C SER A 3 -36.62 -25.13 2.94
N VAL A 4 -36.39 -23.83 2.80
CA VAL A 4 -35.30 -23.29 2.01
C VAL A 4 -34.01 -23.77 2.67
N PRO A 5 -33.08 -24.44 1.96
CA PRO A 5 -31.80 -24.79 2.54
C PRO A 5 -31.06 -23.49 2.86
N LEU A 6 -30.66 -23.30 4.13
CA LEU A 6 -29.70 -22.30 4.53
C LEU A 6 -28.41 -22.60 3.74
N THR A 7 -28.10 -21.78 2.76
CA THR A 7 -26.80 -21.81 2.10
C THR A 7 -25.76 -21.65 3.21
N ASP A 8 -24.89 -22.64 3.36
CA ASP A 8 -23.78 -22.63 4.33
C ASP A 8 -22.77 -21.54 3.90
N ASP A 9 -23.12 -20.29 4.20
CA ASP A 9 -22.33 -19.07 3.87
C ASP A 9 -21.10 -18.96 4.78
N SER A 10 -20.87 -19.98 5.63
CA SER A 10 -19.79 -20.04 6.61
C SER A 10 -18.46 -20.56 6.03
N ARG A 11 -18.49 -21.21 4.84
CA ARG A 11 -17.28 -21.78 4.25
C ARG A 11 -16.70 -20.87 3.18
N PRO A 12 -15.37 -20.57 3.23
CA PRO A 12 -14.72 -19.84 2.16
C PRO A 12 -14.79 -20.58 0.83
N VAL A 13 -15.12 -19.84 -0.25
CA VAL A 13 -15.17 -20.35 -1.62
C VAL A 13 -14.04 -19.70 -2.41
N VAL A 14 -13.15 -20.51 -3.00
CA VAL A 14 -12.10 -20.03 -3.89
C VAL A 14 -12.75 -19.55 -5.20
N LEU A 15 -12.51 -18.30 -5.55
CA LEU A 15 -12.99 -17.67 -6.78
C LEU A 15 -11.94 -17.78 -7.89
N ASP A 16 -10.67 -17.58 -7.54
CA ASP A 16 -9.55 -17.73 -8.47
C ASP A 16 -8.29 -18.15 -7.70
N ARG A 17 -7.42 -18.89 -8.38
CA ARG A 17 -6.13 -19.36 -7.84
C ARG A 17 -5.11 -19.33 -8.96
N ARG A 18 -4.01 -18.62 -8.74
CA ARG A 18 -2.93 -18.52 -9.71
C ARG A 18 -1.58 -18.75 -9.06
N THR A 19 -0.68 -19.35 -9.82
CA THR A 19 0.73 -19.51 -9.43
C THR A 19 1.59 -18.69 -10.38
N GLY A 20 2.42 -17.84 -9.83
CA GLY A 20 3.33 -16.96 -10.53
C GLY A 20 4.78 -17.11 -10.03
N PRO A 21 5.68 -16.23 -10.47
CA PRO A 21 7.09 -16.25 -10.07
C PRO A 21 7.30 -16.12 -8.56
N HIS A 22 6.37 -15.48 -7.84
CA HIS A 22 6.46 -15.21 -6.40
C HIS A 22 5.62 -16.19 -5.55
N GLY A 23 5.12 -17.27 -6.17
CA GLY A 23 4.33 -18.29 -5.51
C GLY A 23 2.86 -18.27 -5.88
N GLU A 24 2.01 -18.75 -4.95
CA GLU A 24 0.57 -18.87 -5.16
C GLU A 24 -0.17 -17.65 -4.62
N VAL A 25 -1.13 -17.13 -5.40
CA VAL A 25 -2.09 -16.12 -4.98
C VAL A 25 -3.51 -16.63 -5.18
N VAL A 26 -4.34 -16.52 -4.16
CA VAL A 26 -5.73 -17.00 -4.14
C VAL A 26 -6.66 -15.86 -3.77
N LEU A 27 -7.70 -15.66 -4.60
CA LEU A 27 -8.86 -14.87 -4.25
C LEU A 27 -9.97 -15.81 -3.79
N ARG A 28 -10.49 -15.61 -2.59
CA ARG A 28 -11.64 -16.37 -2.09
C ARG A 28 -12.72 -15.44 -1.56
N ARG A 29 -13.94 -15.91 -1.54
CA ARG A 29 -15.06 -15.26 -0.89
C ARG A 29 -15.38 -15.97 0.42
N HIS A 30 -15.59 -15.22 1.48
CA HIS A 30 -16.06 -15.71 2.77
C HIS A 30 -17.24 -14.84 3.23
N GLY A 31 -18.44 -15.37 3.16
CA GLY A 31 -19.66 -14.57 3.27
C GLY A 31 -19.71 -13.53 2.15
N THR A 32 -19.78 -12.26 2.54
CA THR A 32 -19.74 -11.12 1.61
C THR A 32 -18.33 -10.59 1.34
N LEU A 33 -17.33 -11.07 2.08
CA LEU A 33 -15.97 -10.56 2.01
C LEU A 33 -15.17 -11.26 0.91
N LEU A 34 -14.35 -10.48 0.21
CA LEU A 34 -13.31 -10.97 -0.69
C LEU A 34 -11.97 -10.94 0.06
N GLN A 35 -11.23 -12.05 0.01
CA GLN A 35 -9.99 -12.24 0.76
C GLN A 35 -8.86 -12.63 -0.17
N ILE A 36 -7.71 -11.98 -0.01
CA ILE A 36 -6.47 -12.30 -0.73
C ILE A 36 -5.57 -13.12 0.19
N ILE A 37 -5.14 -14.28 -0.31
CA ILE A 37 -4.20 -15.18 0.35
C ILE A 37 -2.98 -15.30 -0.56
N ALA A 38 -1.78 -15.10 -0.05
CA ALA A 38 -0.53 -15.33 -0.78
C ALA A 38 0.32 -16.36 -0.04
N ASN A 39 0.77 -17.38 -0.74
CA ASN A 39 1.60 -18.48 -0.21
C ASN A 39 1.02 -19.11 1.08
N GLY A 40 -0.32 -19.24 1.13
CA GLY A 40 -1.04 -19.76 2.30
C GLY A 40 -1.23 -18.76 3.45
N CYS A 41 -0.64 -17.56 3.38
CA CYS A 41 -0.81 -16.49 4.37
C CYS A 41 -1.96 -15.56 3.97
N PHE A 42 -2.81 -15.23 4.94
CA PHE A 42 -3.81 -14.18 4.77
C PHE A 42 -3.10 -12.82 4.65
N LEU A 43 -3.40 -12.07 3.58
CA LEU A 43 -2.90 -10.71 3.41
C LEU A 43 -3.93 -9.70 3.86
N MET A 44 -5.11 -9.72 3.25
CA MET A 44 -6.15 -8.73 3.53
C MET A 44 -7.53 -9.20 3.04
N ASP A 45 -8.55 -8.47 3.41
CA ASP A 45 -9.90 -8.63 2.88
C ASP A 45 -10.65 -7.29 2.74
N THR A 46 -11.89 -7.37 2.28
CA THR A 46 -12.74 -6.20 2.04
C THR A 46 -13.55 -5.75 3.26
N SER A 47 -13.23 -6.20 4.48
CA SER A 47 -14.01 -5.88 5.68
C SER A 47 -13.76 -4.47 6.22
N ASP A 48 -12.50 -4.06 6.29
CA ASP A 48 -12.10 -2.80 6.91
C ASP A 48 -10.84 -2.26 6.23
N GLY A 49 -10.99 -1.18 5.50
CA GLY A 49 -9.86 -0.51 4.80
C GLY A 49 -9.46 0.81 5.48
N ARG A 50 -9.71 0.97 6.79
CA ARG A 50 -9.50 2.27 7.45
C ARG A 50 -8.02 2.62 7.59
N SER A 51 -7.16 1.64 7.86
CA SER A 51 -5.72 1.87 8.00
C SER A 51 -5.05 2.20 6.66
N GLU A 52 -5.45 1.52 5.59
CA GLU A 52 -4.96 1.74 4.24
C GLU A 52 -5.40 3.11 3.71
N ARG A 53 -6.66 3.51 3.93
CA ARG A 53 -7.12 4.86 3.60
C ARG A 53 -6.40 5.92 4.41
N LEU A 54 -6.21 5.66 5.70
CA LEU A 54 -5.49 6.57 6.57
C LEU A 54 -4.02 6.72 6.18
N LEU A 55 -3.37 5.68 5.64
CA LEU A 55 -2.02 5.74 5.10
C LEU A 55 -1.89 6.87 4.07
N VAL A 56 -2.81 6.90 3.11
CA VAL A 56 -2.82 7.88 2.01
C VAL A 56 -3.16 9.29 2.52
N SER A 57 -4.20 9.41 3.35
CA SER A 57 -4.62 10.72 3.88
C SER A 57 -3.60 11.31 4.86
N ALA A 58 -2.90 10.47 5.65
CA ALA A 58 -1.84 10.91 6.54
C ALA A 58 -0.58 11.34 5.76
N ALA A 59 -0.23 10.65 4.66
CA ALA A 59 0.86 11.06 3.80
C ALA A 59 0.60 12.45 3.19
N LEU A 60 -0.61 12.70 2.68
CA LEU A 60 -0.98 14.01 2.16
C LEU A 60 -0.94 15.10 3.24
N ALA A 61 -1.46 14.81 4.43
CA ALA A 61 -1.42 15.75 5.55
C ALA A 61 0.01 16.10 5.98
N ALA A 62 0.95 15.17 5.88
CA ALA A 62 2.36 15.39 6.18
C ALA A 62 3.07 16.29 5.15
N LEU A 63 2.52 16.46 3.95
CA LEU A 63 3.00 17.40 2.92
C LEU A 63 2.53 18.86 3.14
N SER A 64 1.96 19.19 4.28
CA SER A 64 1.31 20.48 4.58
C SER A 64 2.24 21.71 4.56
N GLY A 65 3.54 21.56 4.38
CA GLY A 65 4.51 22.65 4.23
C GLY A 65 4.78 23.10 2.79
N ARG A 66 4.04 22.57 1.80
CA ARG A 66 4.22 22.93 0.38
C ARG A 66 3.73 24.36 0.10
N PRO A 67 4.40 25.11 -0.80
CA PRO A 67 3.89 26.39 -1.28
C PRO A 67 2.48 26.26 -1.86
N ALA A 68 1.65 27.27 -1.70
CA ALA A 68 0.26 27.25 -2.17
C ALA A 68 0.16 27.22 -3.72
N ASP A 69 1.18 27.70 -4.41
CA ASP A 69 1.33 27.71 -5.87
C ASP A 69 2.07 26.48 -6.43
N ALA A 70 2.49 25.55 -5.56
CA ALA A 70 3.14 24.32 -6.00
C ALA A 70 2.14 23.42 -6.78
N PRO A 71 2.60 22.71 -7.81
CA PRO A 71 1.75 21.76 -8.53
C PRO A 71 1.21 20.69 -7.57
N PRO A 72 0.06 20.07 -7.88
CA PRO A 72 -0.46 18.95 -7.10
C PRO A 72 0.60 17.87 -6.85
N PRO A 73 0.71 17.33 -5.63
CA PRO A 73 1.72 16.34 -5.30
C PRO A 73 1.49 14.98 -5.97
N ASP A 74 2.57 14.38 -6.46
CA ASP A 74 2.55 13.04 -7.06
C ASP A 74 2.69 11.96 -5.97
N LEU A 75 1.86 10.92 -6.09
CA LEU A 75 1.81 9.79 -5.18
C LEU A 75 2.27 8.51 -5.88
N LEU A 76 3.07 7.68 -5.20
CA LEU A 76 3.25 6.27 -5.53
C LEU A 76 2.69 5.42 -4.40
N ILE A 77 1.85 4.46 -4.75
CA ILE A 77 1.35 3.41 -3.87
C ILE A 77 2.07 2.11 -4.24
N GLY A 78 2.73 1.49 -3.27
CA GLY A 78 3.29 0.16 -3.39
C GLY A 78 2.29 -0.87 -2.85
N GLY A 79 1.84 -1.77 -3.72
CA GLY A 79 0.78 -2.73 -3.46
C GLY A 79 -0.61 -2.21 -3.84
N LEU A 80 -1.39 -3.04 -4.55
CA LEU A 80 -2.78 -2.73 -4.89
C LEU A 80 -3.76 -3.40 -3.92
N GLY A 81 -3.47 -4.64 -3.51
CA GLY A 81 -4.30 -5.41 -2.60
C GLY A 81 -5.76 -5.46 -3.04
N VAL A 82 -6.72 -5.14 -2.15
CA VAL A 82 -8.15 -5.00 -2.49
C VAL A 82 -8.52 -3.59 -2.96
N GLY A 83 -7.55 -2.65 -3.02
CA GLY A 83 -7.70 -1.34 -3.65
C GLY A 83 -8.09 -0.19 -2.73
N PHE A 84 -8.05 -0.33 -1.42
CA PHE A 84 -8.47 0.73 -0.49
C PHE A 84 -7.58 1.98 -0.58
N SER A 85 -6.25 1.81 -0.62
CA SER A 85 -5.30 2.93 -0.76
C SER A 85 -5.49 3.67 -2.08
N LEU A 86 -5.73 2.93 -3.19
CA LEU A 86 -6.01 3.54 -4.50
C LEU A 86 -7.35 4.29 -4.50
N ALA A 87 -8.41 3.70 -3.98
CA ALA A 87 -9.73 4.33 -3.93
C ALA A 87 -9.70 5.64 -3.13
N GLU A 88 -9.00 5.67 -1.98
CA GLU A 88 -8.79 6.89 -1.19
C GLU A 88 -8.02 7.95 -1.96
N ALA A 89 -6.93 7.56 -2.63
CA ALA A 89 -6.12 8.48 -3.40
C ALA A 89 -6.90 9.13 -4.55
N ALA A 90 -7.67 8.34 -5.30
CA ALA A 90 -8.47 8.84 -6.42
C ALA A 90 -9.63 9.75 -5.97
N ALA A 91 -10.23 9.47 -4.81
CA ALA A 91 -11.26 10.33 -4.21
C ALA A 91 -10.73 11.69 -3.73
N GLU A 92 -9.43 11.84 -3.53
CA GLU A 92 -8.80 13.06 -3.05
C GLU A 92 -8.30 13.91 -4.24
N PRO A 93 -8.94 15.07 -4.54
CA PRO A 93 -8.61 15.88 -5.71
C PRO A 93 -7.28 16.61 -5.60
N ARG A 94 -6.68 16.71 -4.42
CA ARG A 94 -5.39 17.40 -4.23
C ARG A 94 -4.20 16.60 -4.75
N TRP A 95 -4.34 15.29 -4.97
CA TRP A 95 -3.28 14.51 -5.61
C TRP A 95 -3.16 14.86 -7.10
N GLY A 96 -1.92 14.92 -7.59
CA GLY A 96 -1.59 14.97 -9.02
C GLY A 96 -1.61 13.55 -9.61
N ARG A 97 -0.48 13.06 -10.09
CA ARG A 97 -0.35 11.69 -10.58
C ARG A 97 -0.45 10.68 -9.42
N ILE A 98 -1.18 9.59 -9.65
CA ILE A 98 -1.31 8.45 -8.74
C ILE A 98 -0.75 7.22 -9.46
N ALA A 99 0.47 6.80 -9.10
CA ALA A 99 1.07 5.57 -9.61
C ALA A 99 0.87 4.45 -8.60
N VAL A 100 0.44 3.27 -9.06
CA VAL A 100 0.32 2.06 -8.24
C VAL A 100 1.23 1.00 -8.82
N VAL A 101 2.14 0.47 -8.01
CA VAL A 101 3.03 -0.64 -8.39
C VAL A 101 2.52 -1.92 -7.75
N GLU A 102 2.13 -2.89 -8.59
CA GLU A 102 1.65 -4.21 -8.17
C GLU A 102 2.40 -5.29 -8.96
N ARG A 103 2.95 -6.28 -8.25
CA ARG A 103 3.72 -7.34 -8.87
C ARG A 103 2.89 -8.54 -9.31
N GLU A 104 1.74 -8.77 -8.67
CA GLU A 104 0.90 -9.93 -8.95
C GLU A 104 -0.07 -9.62 -10.10
N GLN A 105 0.17 -10.19 -11.27
CA GLN A 105 -0.73 -10.04 -12.43
C GLN A 105 -2.17 -10.46 -12.10
N ALA A 106 -2.34 -11.47 -11.22
CA ALA A 106 -3.64 -11.91 -10.77
C ALA A 106 -4.44 -10.78 -10.11
N ILE A 107 -3.80 -10.02 -9.21
CA ILE A 107 -4.42 -8.89 -8.51
C ILE A 107 -4.83 -7.81 -9.52
N LEU A 108 -3.95 -7.47 -10.46
CA LEU A 108 -4.29 -6.51 -11.53
C LEU A 108 -5.51 -6.94 -12.35
N ASP A 109 -5.58 -8.22 -12.72
CA ASP A 109 -6.70 -8.76 -13.50
C ASP A 109 -8.00 -8.77 -12.71
N TRP A 110 -7.95 -9.08 -11.39
CA TRP A 110 -9.13 -9.05 -10.52
C TRP A 110 -9.74 -7.66 -10.41
N HIS A 111 -8.93 -6.62 -10.48
CA HIS A 111 -9.39 -5.23 -10.50
C HIS A 111 -9.86 -4.75 -11.87
N ARG A 112 -9.22 -5.20 -12.97
CA ARG A 112 -9.59 -4.77 -14.32
C ARG A 112 -10.92 -5.35 -14.79
N SER A 113 -11.18 -6.63 -14.52
CA SER A 113 -12.36 -7.33 -15.04
C SER A 113 -12.85 -8.47 -14.13
N GLY A 114 -12.29 -8.62 -12.94
CA GLY A 114 -12.58 -9.69 -11.99
C GLY A 114 -13.43 -9.25 -10.80
N PRO A 115 -13.47 -10.05 -9.74
CA PRO A 115 -14.35 -9.83 -8.59
C PRO A 115 -14.07 -8.55 -7.80
N LEU A 116 -12.86 -7.96 -7.90
CA LEU A 116 -12.50 -6.71 -7.22
C LEU A 116 -12.81 -5.46 -8.07
N ALA A 117 -13.23 -5.61 -9.32
CA ALA A 117 -13.42 -4.50 -10.25
C ALA A 117 -14.36 -3.41 -9.71
N ALA A 118 -15.48 -3.82 -9.07
CA ALA A 118 -16.43 -2.85 -8.52
C ALA A 118 -15.87 -1.96 -7.41
N LEU A 119 -14.79 -2.38 -6.74
CA LEU A 119 -14.18 -1.61 -5.64
C LEU A 119 -13.30 -0.45 -6.14
N THR A 120 -12.78 -0.56 -7.37
CA THR A 120 -11.79 0.38 -7.90
C THR A 120 -12.14 0.93 -9.29
N ALA A 121 -13.33 0.63 -9.80
CA ALA A 121 -13.74 1.06 -11.16
C ALA A 121 -13.53 2.57 -11.38
N ASP A 122 -14.03 3.41 -10.48
CA ASP A 122 -13.91 4.87 -10.59
C ASP A 122 -12.45 5.33 -10.46
N ALA A 123 -11.69 4.69 -9.55
CA ALA A 123 -10.29 5.01 -9.33
C ALA A 123 -9.41 4.60 -10.54
N LEU A 124 -9.73 3.51 -11.20
CA LEU A 124 -9.03 3.06 -12.41
C LEU A 124 -9.43 3.86 -13.66
N ALA A 125 -10.64 4.43 -13.66
CA ALA A 125 -11.08 5.34 -14.72
C ALA A 125 -10.54 6.78 -14.56
N ASP A 126 -9.98 7.12 -13.40
CA ASP A 126 -9.40 8.44 -13.14
C ASP A 126 -8.14 8.62 -14.00
N PRO A 127 -8.06 9.71 -14.82
CA PRO A 127 -6.91 9.96 -15.69
C PRO A 127 -5.59 10.20 -14.95
N ARG A 128 -5.61 10.46 -13.64
CA ARG A 128 -4.43 10.60 -12.78
C ARG A 128 -3.83 9.25 -12.39
N THR A 129 -4.60 8.16 -12.51
CA THR A 129 -4.21 6.81 -12.06
C THR A 129 -3.45 6.05 -13.12
N GLU A 130 -2.32 5.48 -12.75
CA GLU A 130 -1.49 4.60 -13.56
C GLU A 130 -1.16 3.31 -12.79
N LEU A 131 -1.53 2.15 -13.36
CA LEU A 131 -1.14 0.84 -12.83
C LEU A 131 0.13 0.33 -13.50
N LEU A 132 1.14 0.03 -12.71
CA LEU A 132 2.44 -0.49 -13.12
C LEU A 132 2.58 -1.95 -12.64
N HIS A 133 2.66 -2.88 -13.60
CA HIS A 133 2.99 -4.28 -13.28
C HIS A 133 4.50 -4.41 -13.11
N ALA A 134 4.97 -4.37 -11.88
CA ALA A 134 6.40 -4.44 -11.56
C ALA A 134 6.63 -4.90 -10.11
N ASP A 135 7.82 -5.39 -9.84
CA ASP A 135 8.33 -5.54 -8.47
C ASP A 135 8.65 -4.15 -7.89
N LEU A 136 8.15 -3.86 -6.69
CA LEU A 136 8.28 -2.54 -6.07
C LEU A 136 9.73 -2.20 -5.71
N ALA A 137 10.49 -3.15 -5.16
CA ALA A 137 11.88 -2.91 -4.77
C ALA A 137 12.74 -2.61 -6.01
N ALA A 138 12.56 -3.39 -7.07
CA ALA A 138 13.23 -3.16 -8.36
C ALA A 138 12.80 -1.83 -9.00
N HIS A 139 11.50 -1.50 -8.95
CA HIS A 139 10.98 -0.22 -9.45
C HIS A 139 11.59 0.97 -8.71
N LEU A 140 11.72 0.91 -7.40
CA LEU A 140 12.31 1.98 -6.59
C LEU A 140 13.82 2.11 -6.81
N ALA A 141 14.54 1.01 -6.99
CA ALA A 141 15.99 1.00 -7.24
C ALA A 141 16.36 1.48 -8.65
N ALA A 142 15.50 1.27 -9.64
CA ALA A 142 15.74 1.71 -11.01
C ALA A 142 15.65 3.25 -11.14
N PRO A 143 16.34 3.88 -12.10
CA PRO A 143 16.10 5.29 -12.45
C PRO A 143 14.65 5.54 -12.87
N GLY A 144 14.08 6.68 -12.45
CA GLY A 144 12.70 7.02 -12.82
C GLY A 144 12.17 8.28 -12.14
N PRO A 145 10.86 8.54 -12.24
CA PRO A 145 10.26 9.73 -11.67
C PRO A 145 10.39 9.76 -10.15
N ARG A 146 10.43 10.98 -9.59
CA ARG A 146 10.34 11.19 -8.16
C ARG A 146 8.93 11.58 -7.78
N TYR A 147 8.53 11.20 -6.57
CA TYR A 147 7.21 11.41 -6.01
C TYR A 147 7.27 12.35 -4.80
N ASP A 148 6.15 12.98 -4.49
CA ASP A 148 6.01 13.76 -3.26
C ASP A 148 5.66 12.85 -2.08
N ALA A 149 4.97 11.74 -2.34
CA ALA A 149 4.69 10.72 -1.32
C ALA A 149 4.90 9.31 -1.87
N LEU A 150 5.43 8.43 -1.01
CA LEU A 150 5.44 6.98 -1.19
C LEU A 150 4.59 6.37 -0.08
N CYS A 151 3.51 5.66 -0.43
CA CYS A 151 2.68 4.89 0.48
C CYS A 151 2.95 3.40 0.24
N LEU A 152 3.63 2.74 1.17
CA LEU A 152 3.98 1.32 1.07
C LEU A 152 2.97 0.49 1.85
N ASP A 153 2.14 -0.23 1.11
CA ASP A 153 1.07 -1.11 1.58
C ASP A 153 1.32 -2.52 1.02
N VAL A 154 2.50 -3.07 1.37
CA VAL A 154 2.96 -4.38 0.89
C VAL A 154 3.22 -5.32 2.05
N ASP A 155 2.83 -6.58 1.90
CA ASP A 155 2.91 -7.63 2.90
C ASP A 155 2.24 -7.24 4.24
N ASN A 156 2.77 -7.78 5.35
CA ASN A 156 2.30 -7.47 6.70
C ASN A 156 3.17 -6.42 7.42
N GLY A 157 4.02 -5.70 6.68
CA GLY A 157 4.88 -4.64 7.19
C GLY A 157 6.35 -5.04 7.37
N PRO A 158 7.17 -4.14 7.95
CA PRO A 158 8.63 -4.26 7.92
C PRO A 158 9.19 -5.43 8.72
N ASP A 159 8.49 -5.92 9.75
CA ASP A 159 8.94 -7.02 10.60
C ASP A 159 8.29 -8.36 10.23
N TRP A 160 7.45 -8.39 9.19
CA TRP A 160 6.78 -9.61 8.77
C TRP A 160 6.47 -9.55 7.26
N THR A 161 7.45 -9.88 6.46
CA THR A 161 7.29 -10.06 5.03
C THR A 161 6.76 -11.46 4.73
N VAL A 162 5.80 -11.58 3.83
CA VAL A 162 5.20 -12.85 3.41
C VAL A 162 6.06 -13.54 2.36
N THR A 163 6.86 -12.76 1.65
CA THR A 163 7.81 -13.23 0.65
C THR A 163 9.20 -12.65 0.93
N SER A 164 10.23 -13.50 0.86
CA SER A 164 11.63 -13.10 1.10
C SER A 164 12.11 -11.97 0.17
N ASP A 165 11.51 -11.84 -1.01
CA ASP A 165 11.87 -10.79 -1.97
C ASP A 165 11.56 -9.37 -1.47
N ASN A 166 10.59 -9.24 -0.56
CA ASN A 166 10.22 -7.94 0.04
C ASN A 166 11.09 -7.57 1.26
N ASP A 167 11.90 -8.49 1.81
CA ASP A 167 12.81 -8.20 2.92
C ASP A 167 13.77 -7.06 2.56
N GLY A 168 14.18 -6.99 1.29
CA GLY A 168 15.05 -5.94 0.76
C GLY A 168 14.43 -4.53 0.77
N LEU A 169 13.10 -4.41 0.75
CA LEU A 169 12.42 -3.11 0.70
C LEU A 169 12.67 -2.27 1.97
N TYR A 170 12.73 -2.92 3.12
CA TYR A 170 12.92 -2.30 4.42
C TYR A 170 14.38 -2.35 4.92
N SER A 171 15.29 -2.89 4.11
CA SER A 171 16.74 -2.85 4.36
C SER A 171 17.28 -1.40 4.26
N PRO A 172 18.49 -1.13 4.76
CA PRO A 172 19.13 0.17 4.55
C PRO A 172 19.20 0.60 3.07
N GLU A 173 19.44 -0.34 2.16
CA GLU A 173 19.50 -0.12 0.71
C GLU A 173 18.10 0.18 0.13
N GLY A 174 17.07 -0.55 0.54
CA GLY A 174 15.69 -0.33 0.13
C GLY A 174 15.17 1.02 0.63
N LEU A 175 15.43 1.38 1.88
CA LEU A 175 15.07 2.68 2.45
C LEU A 175 15.83 3.83 1.77
N ALA A 176 17.10 3.63 1.38
CA ALA A 176 17.86 4.60 0.60
C ALA A 176 17.25 4.76 -0.81
N ALA A 177 16.79 3.69 -1.45
CA ALA A 177 16.08 3.73 -2.72
C ALA A 177 14.75 4.49 -2.59
N CYS A 178 13.94 4.22 -1.55
CA CYS A 178 12.74 5.00 -1.25
C CYS A 178 13.06 6.50 -1.13
N ARG A 179 14.11 6.86 -0.38
CA ARG A 179 14.52 8.24 -0.21
C ARG A 179 14.96 8.89 -1.52
N ALA A 180 15.71 8.16 -2.36
CA ALA A 180 16.14 8.65 -3.67
C ALA A 180 14.98 8.92 -4.65
N ARG A 181 13.87 8.18 -4.48
CA ARG A 181 12.65 8.34 -5.28
C ARG A 181 11.70 9.39 -4.73
N LEU A 182 11.95 9.93 -3.56
CA LEU A 182 11.23 11.09 -3.02
C LEU A 182 11.83 12.40 -3.51
N ARG A 183 10.97 13.39 -3.76
CA ARG A 183 11.38 14.79 -3.90
C ARG A 183 11.82 15.34 -2.54
N PRO A 184 12.66 16.36 -2.51
CA PRO A 184 12.96 17.07 -1.26
C PRO A 184 11.68 17.56 -0.59
N GLY A 185 11.52 17.28 0.71
CA GLY A 185 10.29 17.55 1.47
C GLY A 185 9.20 16.49 1.30
N GLY A 186 9.45 15.44 0.52
CA GLY A 186 8.53 14.34 0.33
C GLY A 186 8.39 13.42 1.54
N VAL A 187 7.38 12.57 1.55
CA VAL A 187 6.98 11.73 2.68
C VAL A 187 6.99 10.26 2.29
N LEU A 188 7.60 9.44 3.14
CA LEU A 188 7.44 7.99 3.15
C LEU A 188 6.39 7.64 4.21
N ALA A 189 5.36 6.90 3.83
CA ALA A 189 4.36 6.31 4.70
C ALA A 189 4.39 4.79 4.52
N VAL A 190 4.49 4.03 5.61
CA VAL A 190 4.53 2.56 5.59
C VAL A 190 3.45 2.02 6.49
N TRP A 191 2.65 1.11 5.97
CA TRP A 191 1.67 0.35 6.74
C TRP A 191 2.30 -0.91 7.35
N SER A 192 1.81 -1.31 8.51
CA SER A 192 2.21 -2.54 9.19
C SER A 192 1.04 -3.13 9.98
N ALA A 193 0.86 -4.45 9.90
CA ALA A 193 -0.13 -5.21 10.67
C ALA A 193 0.17 -5.28 12.16
N ARG A 194 1.30 -4.75 12.61
CA ARG A 194 1.73 -4.75 14.01
C ARG A 194 2.75 -3.66 14.30
N PRO A 195 2.90 -3.25 15.57
CA PRO A 195 3.99 -2.37 16.00
C PRO A 195 5.37 -2.96 15.70
N SER A 196 6.32 -2.08 15.36
CA SER A 196 7.75 -2.36 15.25
C SER A 196 8.52 -1.39 16.13
N GLU A 197 9.36 -1.92 17.02
CA GLU A 197 10.22 -1.11 17.89
C GLU A 197 11.45 -0.58 17.12
N ASP A 198 11.93 -1.36 16.18
CA ASP A 198 13.17 -1.08 15.45
C ASP A 198 12.98 -0.21 14.21
N PHE A 199 11.86 -0.33 13.52
CA PHE A 199 11.65 0.33 12.24
C PHE A 199 11.78 1.86 12.29
N PRO A 200 11.27 2.59 13.32
CA PRO A 200 11.51 4.02 13.45
C PRO A 200 13.01 4.39 13.56
N ARG A 201 13.83 3.51 14.11
CA ARG A 201 15.29 3.69 14.19
C ARG A 201 15.94 3.46 12.81
N LEU A 202 15.50 2.44 12.08
CA LEU A 202 15.95 2.16 10.71
C LEU A 202 15.66 3.34 9.78
N LEU A 203 14.47 3.94 9.86
CA LEU A 203 14.11 5.13 9.09
C LEU A 203 15.06 6.31 9.38
N ARG A 204 15.36 6.59 10.67
CA ARG A 204 16.30 7.65 11.03
C ARG A 204 17.72 7.37 10.52
N ASN A 205 18.17 6.11 10.64
CA ASN A 205 19.49 5.70 10.14
C ASN A 205 19.60 5.81 8.61
N ALA A 206 18.49 5.60 7.89
CA ALA A 206 18.41 5.82 6.44
C ALA A 206 18.34 7.31 6.05
N GLY A 207 18.36 8.23 7.03
CA GLY A 207 18.40 9.67 6.82
C GLY A 207 17.05 10.32 6.61
N PHE A 208 15.97 9.67 7.06
CA PHE A 208 14.65 10.28 7.16
C PHE A 208 14.54 11.11 8.45
N ALA A 209 13.75 12.16 8.39
CA ALA A 209 13.44 13.03 9.52
C ALA A 209 11.94 12.92 9.90
N ASP A 210 11.54 13.61 10.98
CA ASP A 210 10.15 13.70 11.46
C ASP A 210 9.45 12.34 11.55
N VAL A 211 10.21 11.31 11.97
CA VAL A 211 9.70 9.94 12.08
C VAL A 211 8.61 9.88 13.14
N ARG A 212 7.40 9.53 12.71
CA ARG A 212 6.21 9.42 13.55
C ARG A 212 5.59 8.05 13.39
N THR A 213 4.98 7.57 14.47
CA THR A 213 4.24 6.31 14.48
C THR A 213 2.81 6.61 14.91
N ARG A 214 1.84 6.00 14.21
CA ARG A 214 0.41 6.14 14.54
C ARG A 214 -0.23 4.77 14.56
N GLU A 215 -0.77 4.38 15.71
CA GLU A 215 -1.58 3.18 15.86
C GLU A 215 -3.00 3.42 15.34
N VAL A 216 -3.54 2.42 14.66
CA VAL A 216 -4.91 2.38 14.13
C VAL A 216 -5.62 1.19 14.73
N PRO A 217 -6.58 1.39 15.66
CA PRO A 217 -7.31 0.29 16.27
C PRO A 217 -8.04 -0.55 15.22
N VAL A 218 -7.88 -1.86 15.31
CA VAL A 218 -8.58 -2.86 14.50
C VAL A 218 -9.65 -3.57 15.32
N ALA A 219 -10.59 -4.24 14.65
CA ALA A 219 -11.69 -4.92 15.34
C ALA A 219 -11.23 -6.08 16.23
N ARG A 220 -10.10 -6.72 15.91
CA ARG A 220 -9.52 -7.84 16.66
C ARG A 220 -8.01 -7.86 16.46
N GLY A 221 -7.27 -8.19 17.54
CA GLY A 221 -5.82 -8.31 17.50
C GLY A 221 -5.08 -7.07 17.98
N VAL A 222 -3.82 -6.97 17.61
CA VAL A 222 -2.98 -5.77 17.83
C VAL A 222 -3.36 -4.69 16.83
N PRO A 223 -3.19 -3.40 17.16
CA PRO A 223 -3.49 -2.32 16.22
C PRO A 223 -2.58 -2.38 14.99
N ASP A 224 -3.11 -1.98 13.84
CA ASP A 224 -2.27 -1.63 12.69
C ASP A 224 -1.45 -0.40 13.02
N VAL A 225 -0.32 -0.24 12.31
CA VAL A 225 0.58 0.88 12.55
C VAL A 225 0.95 1.56 11.26
N LEU A 226 0.89 2.88 11.25
CA LEU A 226 1.42 3.72 10.17
C LEU A 226 2.71 4.37 10.65
N PHE A 227 3.78 4.17 9.89
CA PHE A 227 5.05 4.87 10.05
C PHE A 227 5.13 5.98 9.00
N LEU A 228 5.37 7.20 9.44
CA LEU A 228 5.53 8.37 8.58
C LEU A 228 6.92 8.96 8.79
N ALA A 229 7.59 9.31 7.70
CA ALA A 229 8.92 9.89 7.75
C ALA A 229 9.14 10.86 6.59
N SER A 230 9.82 11.97 6.82
CA SER A 230 10.05 13.03 5.82
C SER A 230 11.43 12.93 5.21
N HIS A 231 11.52 13.13 3.89
CA HIS A 231 12.77 13.38 3.19
C HIS A 231 13.14 14.87 3.32
N HIS A 232 13.96 15.21 4.31
CA HIS A 232 14.33 16.60 4.56
C HIS A 232 15.01 17.26 3.35
N LEU A 233 14.64 18.53 3.12
CA LEU A 233 15.49 19.44 2.34
C LEU A 233 16.85 19.51 3.07
N ALA A 234 17.94 19.17 2.39
CA ALA A 234 19.25 19.50 2.89
C ALA A 234 19.25 21.03 3.17
N ARG A 235 19.37 21.42 4.44
CA ARG A 235 19.59 22.83 4.76
C ARG A 235 20.85 23.23 4.00
N GLN A 236 20.72 24.05 2.96
CA GLN A 236 21.87 24.76 2.43
C GLN A 236 22.36 25.63 3.60
N CYS A 237 23.52 25.23 4.17
CA CYS A 237 24.29 26.14 5.01
C CYS A 237 24.69 27.32 4.12
N ALA A 238 24.05 28.46 4.36
CA ALA A 238 24.46 29.75 3.81
C ALA A 238 25.74 30.22 4.53
#